data_53e104fd92a6f6caf1ebbb276f315dd4
#
_entry.id   53e104fd92a6f6caf1ebbb276f315dd4
#
_cell.length_a   1.000
_cell.length_b   1.000
_cell.length_c   1.000
_cell.angle_alpha   90.00
_cell.angle_beta   90.00
_cell.angle_gamma   90.00
#
_symmetry.space_group_name_H-M   'P 1'
#
loop_
_entity.id
_entity.type
_entity.pdbx_description
1 polymer ?
#
loop_
_entity_poly.entity_id
_entity_poly.type
_entity_poly.pdbx_seq_one_letter_code
_entity_poly.pdbx_strand_id
1 'polypeptide(L)'
;MASIDILLLIPIVMGAFTGYKRGLLVEVIGLLAFVLAIIFGFRFLGIGMDLIGEFTGINASGTLMPYLSFLLIFFPTIFFVNKLGWAFRKALRLTFLGVMDGIAGAALGALLWFFGLSVLIWIGSAVGIGIPEKYILESEIYPFLENFAPNLISKLRGILPSAGEIFDKFKEMKDAAIEAKP
;
A
#
# COMPACT_ATOMS: atom_id res chain seq x y z
N MET A 1 -16.34 17.59 -13.58
CA MET A 1 -15.13 16.97 -12.99
C MET A 1 -14.18 18.07 -12.58
N ALA A 2 -13.87 18.16 -11.32
CA ALA A 2 -12.90 19.13 -10.80
C ALA A 2 -11.49 18.76 -11.27
N SER A 3 -10.57 19.74 -11.31
CA SER A 3 -9.16 19.50 -11.67
C SER A 3 -8.50 18.44 -10.78
N ILE A 4 -8.94 18.33 -9.54
CA ILE A 4 -8.45 17.33 -8.59
C ILE A 4 -8.90 15.90 -8.97
N ASP A 5 -10.11 15.74 -9.53
CA ASP A 5 -10.58 14.42 -9.96
C ASP A 5 -9.67 13.82 -11.04
N ILE A 6 -9.21 14.65 -11.97
CA ILE A 6 -8.27 14.24 -13.00
C ILE A 6 -6.95 13.77 -12.37
N LEU A 7 -6.43 14.54 -11.40
CA LEU A 7 -5.20 14.19 -10.68
C LEU A 7 -5.34 12.86 -9.92
N LEU A 8 -6.51 12.61 -9.30
CA LEU A 8 -6.78 11.38 -8.56
C LEU A 8 -7.04 10.18 -9.48
N LEU A 9 -7.62 10.42 -10.67
CA LEU A 9 -7.88 9.37 -11.65
C LEU A 9 -6.61 8.87 -12.33
N ILE A 10 -5.60 9.71 -12.54
CA ILE A 10 -4.35 9.30 -13.21
C ILE A 10 -3.73 8.05 -12.59
N PRO A 11 -3.42 8.01 -11.29
CA PRO A 11 -2.83 6.81 -10.68
C PRO A 11 -3.78 5.60 -10.70
N ILE A 12 -5.10 5.80 -10.59
CA ILE A 12 -6.09 4.71 -10.66
C ILE A 12 -6.08 4.08 -12.06
N VAL A 13 -6.07 4.91 -13.12
CA VAL A 13 -6.00 4.44 -14.51
C VAL A 13 -4.65 3.77 -14.78
N MET A 14 -3.56 4.30 -14.25
CA MET A 14 -2.25 3.64 -14.31
C MET A 14 -2.27 2.29 -13.62
N GLY A 15 -2.93 2.19 -12.48
CA GLY A 15 -3.17 0.94 -11.76
C GLY A 15 -3.94 -0.08 -12.59
N ALA A 16 -5.04 0.35 -13.22
CA ALA A 16 -5.81 -0.49 -14.13
C ALA A 16 -4.97 -0.98 -15.32
N PHE A 17 -4.22 -0.09 -15.95
CA PHE A 17 -3.38 -0.42 -17.10
C PHE A 17 -2.25 -1.39 -16.74
N THR A 18 -1.56 -1.15 -15.63
CA THR A 18 -0.51 -2.04 -15.14
C THR A 18 -1.08 -3.38 -14.69
N GLY A 19 -2.22 -3.39 -14.02
CA GLY A 19 -2.94 -4.58 -13.62
C GLY A 19 -3.41 -5.41 -14.81
N TYR A 20 -3.94 -4.77 -15.86
CA TYR A 20 -4.26 -5.45 -17.12
C TYR A 20 -3.03 -6.14 -17.74
N LYS A 21 -1.91 -5.42 -17.77
CA LYS A 21 -0.66 -5.98 -18.31
C LYS A 21 -0.08 -7.11 -17.44
N ARG A 22 -0.22 -7.01 -16.12
CA ARG A 22 0.28 -8.00 -15.16
C ARG A 22 -0.66 -9.18 -14.99
N GLY A 23 -1.97 -8.95 -15.08
CA GLY A 23 -3.03 -9.91 -14.84
C GLY A 23 -3.33 -10.11 -13.36
N LEU A 24 -4.50 -10.69 -13.09
CA LEU A 24 -5.02 -10.94 -11.74
C LEU A 24 -4.04 -11.76 -10.90
N LEU A 25 -3.50 -12.83 -11.48
CA LEU A 25 -2.60 -13.73 -10.76
C LEU A 25 -1.37 -12.99 -10.22
N VAL A 26 -0.75 -12.14 -11.05
CA VAL A 26 0.45 -11.39 -10.64
C VAL A 26 0.11 -10.31 -9.63
N GLU A 27 -1.04 -9.64 -9.76
CA GLU A 27 -1.50 -8.65 -8.78
C GLU A 27 -1.79 -9.29 -7.41
N VAL A 28 -2.43 -10.46 -7.38
CA VAL A 28 -2.66 -11.23 -6.13
C VAL A 28 -1.34 -11.68 -5.52
N ILE A 29 -0.41 -12.19 -6.33
CA ILE A 29 0.93 -12.57 -5.84
C ILE A 29 1.68 -11.34 -5.33
N GLY A 30 1.55 -10.19 -5.99
CA GLY A 30 2.13 -8.91 -5.54
C GLY A 30 1.59 -8.48 -4.17
N LEU A 31 0.29 -8.62 -3.95
CA LEU A 31 -0.33 -8.34 -2.66
C LEU A 31 0.19 -9.30 -1.57
N LEU A 32 0.25 -10.59 -1.89
CA LEU A 32 0.82 -11.59 -0.97
C LEU A 32 2.31 -11.33 -0.70
N ALA A 33 3.07 -10.93 -1.72
CA ALA A 33 4.47 -10.56 -1.58
C ALA A 33 4.66 -9.39 -0.60
N PHE A 34 3.79 -8.40 -0.70
CA PHE A 34 3.81 -7.25 0.22
C PHE A 34 3.54 -7.66 1.66
N VAL A 35 2.51 -8.49 1.90
CA VAL A 35 2.18 -9.01 3.24
C VAL A 35 3.33 -9.85 3.79
N LEU A 36 3.88 -10.77 2.98
CA LEU A 36 5.01 -11.60 3.37
C LEU A 36 6.26 -10.75 3.67
N ALA A 37 6.51 -9.71 2.88
CA ALA A 37 7.64 -8.81 3.10
C ALA A 37 7.54 -8.04 4.42
N ILE A 38 6.34 -7.63 4.82
CA ILE A 38 6.09 -7.03 6.14
C ILE A 38 6.38 -8.05 7.25
N ILE A 39 5.80 -9.26 7.14
CA ILE A 39 5.98 -10.32 8.14
C ILE A 39 7.46 -10.68 8.28
N PHE A 40 8.15 -10.90 7.17
CA PHE A 40 9.57 -11.27 7.16
C PHE A 40 10.47 -10.11 7.60
N GLY A 41 10.14 -8.88 7.21
CA GLY A 41 10.84 -7.68 7.63
C GLY A 41 10.90 -7.55 9.16
N PHE A 42 9.76 -7.78 9.83
CA PHE A 42 9.72 -7.80 11.30
C PHE A 42 10.30 -9.09 11.91
N ARG A 43 10.03 -10.25 11.30
CA ARG A 43 10.48 -11.55 11.83
C ARG A 43 11.99 -11.68 11.81
N PHE A 44 12.63 -11.18 10.79
CA PHE A 44 14.08 -11.30 10.58
C PHE A 44 14.84 -9.99 10.84
N LEU A 45 14.22 -9.05 11.56
CA LEU A 45 14.81 -7.74 11.86
C LEU A 45 16.20 -7.86 12.50
N GLY A 46 16.37 -8.77 13.47
CA GLY A 46 17.66 -9.01 14.13
C GLY A 46 18.72 -9.48 13.14
N ILE A 47 18.40 -10.45 12.30
CA ILE A 47 19.34 -10.97 11.28
C ILE A 47 19.78 -9.85 10.33
N GLY A 48 18.84 -8.98 9.93
CA GLY A 48 19.18 -7.84 9.08
C GLY A 48 20.09 -6.83 9.78
N MET A 49 19.88 -6.57 11.07
CA MET A 49 20.79 -5.70 11.85
C MET A 49 22.19 -6.28 11.97
N ASP A 50 22.30 -7.59 12.24
CA ASP A 50 23.58 -8.30 12.34
C ASP A 50 24.34 -8.24 10.98
N LEU A 51 23.65 -8.51 9.87
CA LEU A 51 24.22 -8.41 8.53
C LEU A 51 24.74 -6.99 8.23
N ILE A 52 23.95 -5.95 8.52
CA ILE A 52 24.38 -4.57 8.27
C ILE A 52 25.61 -4.26 9.15
N GLY A 53 25.60 -4.65 10.42
CA GLY A 53 26.70 -4.44 11.34
C GLY A 53 28.00 -5.11 10.87
N GLU A 54 27.92 -6.34 10.38
CA GLU A 54 29.05 -7.11 9.88
C GLU A 54 29.66 -6.49 8.59
N PHE A 55 28.80 -6.04 7.66
CA PHE A 55 29.26 -5.46 6.39
C PHE A 55 29.74 -4.00 6.49
N THR A 56 29.16 -3.22 7.40
CA THR A 56 29.43 -1.76 7.48
C THR A 56 30.32 -1.37 8.64
N GLY A 57 30.49 -2.25 9.64
CA GLY A 57 31.16 -1.93 10.89
C GLY A 57 30.40 -0.92 11.76
N ILE A 58 29.18 -0.54 11.40
CA ILE A 58 28.36 0.40 12.16
C ILE A 58 27.71 -0.35 13.32
N ASN A 59 27.87 0.17 14.55
CA ASN A 59 27.27 -0.43 15.72
C ASN A 59 25.75 -0.52 15.59
N ALA A 60 25.19 -1.71 15.85
CA ALA A 60 23.78 -2.04 15.75
C ALA A 60 22.83 -1.20 16.67
N SER A 61 23.37 -0.33 17.51
CA SER A 61 22.66 0.49 18.48
C SER A 61 22.12 1.82 17.94
N GLY A 62 22.28 2.13 16.65
CA GLY A 62 21.75 3.35 16.06
C GLY A 62 20.24 3.30 15.85
N THR A 63 19.54 4.40 16.10
CA THR A 63 18.06 4.54 15.93
C THR A 63 17.59 4.18 14.51
N LEU A 64 18.44 4.35 13.49
CA LEU A 64 18.12 4.05 12.09
C LEU A 64 18.31 2.57 11.72
N MET A 65 19.05 1.80 12.52
CA MET A 65 19.41 0.42 12.21
C MET A 65 18.19 -0.51 12.00
N PRO A 66 17.15 -0.47 12.85
CA PRO A 66 15.95 -1.27 12.64
C PRO A 66 15.24 -0.97 11.30
N TYR A 67 15.20 0.31 10.90
CA TYR A 67 14.56 0.71 9.63
C TYR A 67 15.35 0.21 8.42
N LEU A 68 16.67 0.33 8.45
CA LEU A 68 17.55 -0.17 7.39
C LEU A 68 17.47 -1.70 7.28
N SER A 69 17.47 -2.39 8.42
CA SER A 69 17.31 -3.84 8.49
C SER A 69 15.95 -4.29 7.92
N PHE A 70 14.88 -3.60 8.29
CA PHE A 70 13.56 -3.86 7.74
C PHE A 70 13.56 -3.72 6.23
N LEU A 71 14.09 -2.62 5.69
CA LEU A 71 14.16 -2.37 4.24
C LEU A 71 15.01 -3.40 3.52
N LEU A 72 16.14 -3.82 4.13
CA LEU A 72 17.03 -4.84 3.58
C LEU A 72 16.34 -6.18 3.37
N ILE A 73 15.38 -6.55 4.21
CA ILE A 73 14.62 -7.80 4.09
C ILE A 73 13.37 -7.59 3.23
N PHE A 74 12.69 -6.46 3.41
CA PHE A 74 11.44 -6.13 2.75
C PHE A 74 11.58 -6.11 1.20
N PHE A 75 12.53 -5.34 0.67
CA PHE A 75 12.69 -5.20 -0.77
C PHE A 75 13.08 -6.50 -1.50
N PRO A 76 14.07 -7.27 -1.03
CA PRO A 76 14.36 -8.56 -1.64
C PRO A 76 13.18 -9.54 -1.59
N THR A 77 12.43 -9.58 -0.48
CA THR A 77 11.25 -10.45 -0.36
C THR A 77 10.21 -10.11 -1.44
N ILE A 78 9.86 -8.83 -1.59
CA ILE A 78 8.95 -8.38 -2.66
C ILE A 78 9.49 -8.77 -4.04
N PHE A 79 10.77 -8.50 -4.27
CA PHE A 79 11.40 -8.78 -5.56
C PHE A 79 11.35 -10.27 -5.93
N PHE A 80 11.74 -11.15 -5.02
CA PHE A 80 11.77 -12.59 -5.28
C PHE A 80 10.36 -13.18 -5.47
N VAL A 81 9.41 -12.81 -4.60
CA VAL A 81 8.04 -13.31 -4.70
C VAL A 81 7.36 -12.83 -5.99
N ASN A 82 7.53 -11.55 -6.35
CA ASN A 82 7.01 -11.02 -7.61
C ASN A 82 7.66 -11.69 -8.84
N LYS A 83 8.94 -12.00 -8.78
CA LYS A 83 9.63 -12.69 -9.86
C LYS A 83 9.08 -14.10 -10.10
N LEU A 84 8.72 -14.82 -9.02
CA LEU A 84 8.00 -16.08 -9.10
C LEU A 84 6.63 -15.90 -9.75
N GLY A 85 5.86 -14.90 -9.34
CA GLY A 85 4.55 -14.57 -9.94
C GLY A 85 4.64 -14.32 -11.45
N TRP A 86 5.65 -13.61 -11.88
CA TRP A 86 5.92 -13.38 -13.31
C TRP A 86 6.23 -14.67 -14.08
N ALA A 87 7.00 -15.57 -13.49
CA ALA A 87 7.32 -16.85 -14.10
C ALA A 87 6.05 -17.71 -14.28
N PHE A 88 5.19 -17.78 -13.27
CA PHE A 88 3.89 -18.47 -13.36
C PHE A 88 2.99 -17.87 -14.45
N ARG A 89 2.91 -16.55 -14.54
CA ARG A 89 2.10 -15.90 -15.56
C ARG A 89 2.56 -16.21 -16.97
N LYS A 90 3.87 -16.28 -17.22
CA LYS A 90 4.41 -16.61 -18.53
C LYS A 90 3.92 -17.98 -19.03
N ALA A 91 3.76 -18.94 -18.11
CA ALA A 91 3.22 -20.25 -18.42
C ALA A 91 1.71 -20.20 -18.74
N LEU A 92 0.94 -19.32 -18.07
CA LEU A 92 -0.52 -19.21 -18.25
C LEU A 92 -0.93 -18.38 -19.49
N ARG A 93 -0.10 -17.44 -19.95
CA ARG A 93 -0.41 -16.59 -21.10
C ARG A 93 -0.64 -17.32 -22.43
N LEU A 94 -0.27 -18.58 -22.50
CA LEU A 94 -0.46 -19.43 -23.68
C LEU A 94 -1.88 -19.99 -23.79
N THR A 95 -2.78 -19.65 -22.86
CA THR A 95 -4.16 -20.15 -22.81
C THR A 95 -5.17 -19.00 -22.97
N PHE A 96 -6.40 -19.32 -23.40
CA PHE A 96 -7.54 -18.39 -23.52
C PHE A 96 -7.85 -17.64 -22.21
N LEU A 97 -7.43 -18.16 -21.06
CA LEU A 97 -7.53 -17.55 -19.74
C LEU A 97 -6.77 -16.20 -19.62
N GLY A 98 -5.81 -15.92 -20.52
CA GLY A 98 -4.97 -14.73 -20.42
C GLY A 98 -5.71 -13.39 -20.57
N VAL A 99 -6.79 -13.33 -21.38
CA VAL A 99 -7.58 -12.10 -21.57
C VAL A 99 -8.45 -11.81 -20.33
N MET A 100 -9.12 -12.84 -19.80
CA MET A 100 -9.92 -12.71 -18.58
C MET A 100 -9.05 -12.38 -17.37
N ASP A 101 -7.87 -12.99 -17.26
CA ASP A 101 -6.85 -12.66 -16.24
C ASP A 101 -6.42 -11.18 -16.34
N GLY A 102 -6.27 -10.65 -17.57
CA GLY A 102 -5.95 -9.24 -17.80
C GLY A 102 -7.05 -8.29 -17.32
N ILE A 103 -8.31 -8.55 -17.67
CA ILE A 103 -9.45 -7.70 -17.24
C ILE A 103 -9.61 -7.72 -15.72
N ALA A 104 -9.57 -8.90 -15.13
CA ALA A 104 -9.63 -9.04 -13.68
C ALA A 104 -8.42 -8.39 -12.99
N GLY A 105 -7.24 -8.47 -13.59
CA GLY A 105 -6.03 -7.77 -13.15
C GLY A 105 -6.18 -6.25 -13.23
N ALA A 106 -6.83 -5.71 -14.28
CA ALA A 106 -7.12 -4.29 -14.38
C ALA A 106 -8.02 -3.80 -13.25
N ALA A 107 -9.08 -4.57 -12.96
CA ALA A 107 -10.01 -4.23 -11.87
C ALA A 107 -9.29 -4.25 -10.50
N LEU A 108 -8.49 -5.29 -10.23
CA LEU A 108 -7.74 -5.37 -8.99
C LEU A 108 -6.65 -4.29 -8.90
N GLY A 109 -5.92 -4.02 -9.98
CA GLY A 109 -4.92 -2.96 -10.04
C GLY A 109 -5.51 -1.57 -9.79
N ALA A 110 -6.67 -1.27 -10.37
CA ALA A 110 -7.41 -0.03 -10.10
C ALA A 110 -7.82 0.05 -8.62
N LEU A 111 -8.34 -1.05 -8.05
CA LEU A 111 -8.75 -1.11 -6.65
C LEU A 111 -7.59 -0.91 -5.69
N LEU A 112 -6.43 -1.51 -5.95
CA LEU A 112 -5.23 -1.36 -5.13
C LEU A 112 -4.70 0.07 -5.15
N TRP A 113 -4.71 0.74 -6.30
CA TRP A 113 -4.33 2.14 -6.40
C TRP A 113 -5.35 3.06 -5.73
N PHE A 114 -6.65 2.77 -5.89
CA PHE A 114 -7.71 3.49 -5.19
C PHE A 114 -7.57 3.38 -3.68
N PHE A 115 -7.30 2.17 -3.17
CA PHE A 115 -7.02 1.95 -1.74
C PHE A 115 -5.76 2.68 -1.29
N GLY A 116 -4.67 2.60 -2.05
CA GLY A 116 -3.41 3.28 -1.75
C GLY A 116 -3.59 4.80 -1.65
N LEU A 117 -4.30 5.41 -2.61
CA LEU A 117 -4.64 6.84 -2.56
C LEU A 117 -5.51 7.19 -1.34
N SER A 118 -6.50 6.35 -1.04
CA SER A 118 -7.35 6.52 0.14
C SER A 118 -6.53 6.51 1.44
N VAL A 119 -5.58 5.59 1.56
CA VAL A 119 -4.65 5.53 2.71
C VAL A 119 -3.79 6.79 2.78
N LEU A 120 -3.25 7.25 1.65
CA LEU A 120 -2.44 8.47 1.61
C LEU A 120 -3.23 9.72 2.04
N ILE A 121 -4.47 9.87 1.55
CA ILE A 121 -5.37 10.96 1.96
C ILE A 121 -5.66 10.88 3.45
N TRP A 122 -5.98 9.69 3.95
CA TRP A 122 -6.28 9.46 5.35
C TRP A 122 -5.08 9.79 6.27
N ILE A 123 -3.87 9.32 5.92
CA ILE A 123 -2.64 9.64 6.66
C ILE A 123 -2.36 11.14 6.58
N GLY A 124 -2.46 11.76 5.39
CA GLY A 124 -2.25 13.19 5.21
C GLY A 124 -3.17 14.01 6.11
N SER A 125 -4.46 13.66 6.19
CA SER A 125 -5.41 14.33 7.07
C SER A 125 -5.07 14.15 8.56
N ALA A 126 -4.54 12.98 8.95
CA ALA A 126 -4.14 12.72 10.33
C ALA A 126 -2.91 13.53 10.79
N VAL A 127 -2.01 13.87 9.87
CA VAL A 127 -0.84 14.73 10.18
C VAL A 127 -1.08 16.22 9.88
N GLY A 128 -2.34 16.61 9.60
CA GLY A 128 -2.71 18.01 9.32
C GLY A 128 -2.39 18.49 7.90
N ILE A 129 -1.90 17.62 7.01
CA ILE A 129 -1.67 17.90 5.60
C ILE A 129 -2.94 17.56 4.84
N GLY A 130 -3.85 18.51 4.72
CA GLY A 130 -5.11 18.36 3.98
C GLY A 130 -5.06 19.04 2.61
N ILE A 131 -5.89 18.53 1.70
CA ILE A 131 -6.16 19.21 0.43
C ILE A 131 -7.03 20.44 0.73
N PRO A 132 -6.76 21.62 0.16
CA PRO A 132 -7.57 22.80 0.40
C PRO A 132 -9.04 22.59 0.04
N GLU A 133 -9.97 23.02 0.90
CA GLU A 133 -11.42 22.79 0.77
C GLU A 133 -11.98 23.18 -0.59
N LYS A 134 -11.47 24.25 -1.18
CA LYS A 134 -11.92 24.73 -2.51
C LYS A 134 -11.79 23.67 -3.62
N TYR A 135 -10.84 22.74 -3.51
CA TYR A 135 -10.66 21.66 -4.48
C TYR A 135 -11.50 20.44 -4.14
N ILE A 136 -11.81 20.23 -2.85
CA ILE A 136 -12.60 19.12 -2.34
C ILE A 136 -14.07 19.29 -2.68
N LEU A 137 -14.61 20.51 -2.51
CA LEU A 137 -16.02 20.81 -2.69
C LEU A 137 -16.55 20.56 -4.10
N GLU A 138 -15.67 20.65 -5.11
CA GLU A 138 -16.03 20.41 -6.51
C GLU A 138 -15.70 18.99 -6.97
N SER A 139 -15.09 18.15 -6.10
CA SER A 139 -14.66 16.81 -6.43
C SER A 139 -15.78 15.78 -6.20
N GLU A 140 -16.03 14.95 -7.20
CA GLU A 140 -16.93 13.81 -7.09
C GLU A 140 -16.22 12.55 -6.55
N ILE A 141 -14.91 12.44 -6.77
CA ILE A 141 -14.13 11.24 -6.44
C ILE A 141 -13.57 11.30 -5.02
N TYR A 142 -13.20 12.49 -4.55
CA TYR A 142 -12.55 12.67 -3.26
C TYR A 142 -13.36 12.09 -2.07
N PRO A 143 -14.69 12.32 -1.95
CA PRO A 143 -15.47 11.77 -0.84
C PRO A 143 -15.44 10.24 -0.75
N PHE A 144 -15.36 9.57 -1.91
CA PHE A 144 -15.23 8.12 -1.95
C PHE A 144 -13.84 7.67 -1.51
N LEU A 145 -12.79 8.36 -1.96
CA LEU A 145 -11.41 8.06 -1.58
C LEU A 145 -11.16 8.30 -0.08
N GLU A 146 -11.63 9.43 0.46
CA GLU A 146 -11.41 9.77 1.87
C GLU A 146 -11.95 8.70 2.81
N ASN A 147 -13.10 8.12 2.49
CA ASN A 147 -13.80 7.18 3.34
C ASN A 147 -13.49 5.71 3.06
N PHE A 148 -12.87 5.37 1.93
CA PHE A 148 -12.72 3.98 1.50
C PHE A 148 -11.78 3.18 2.42
N ALA A 149 -10.55 3.63 2.64
CA ALA A 149 -9.60 2.92 3.49
C ALA A 149 -10.05 2.86 4.96
N PRO A 150 -10.51 3.96 5.61
CA PRO A 150 -11.05 3.91 6.96
C PRO A 150 -12.20 2.90 7.11
N ASN A 151 -13.15 2.92 6.17
CA ASN A 151 -14.29 2.00 6.20
C ASN A 151 -13.87 0.54 5.98
N LEU A 152 -12.92 0.29 5.08
CA LEU A 152 -12.40 -1.06 4.83
C LEU A 152 -11.66 -1.58 6.07
N ILE A 153 -10.77 -0.78 6.65
CA ILE A 153 -10.01 -1.15 7.85
C ILE A 153 -10.93 -1.40 9.04
N SER A 154 -11.96 -0.56 9.22
CA SER A 154 -12.93 -0.73 10.30
C SER A 154 -13.70 -2.05 10.19
N LYS A 155 -14.06 -2.48 8.97
CA LYS A 155 -14.71 -3.78 8.72
C LYS A 155 -13.77 -4.97 8.95
N LEU A 156 -12.47 -4.78 8.71
CA LEU A 156 -11.46 -5.82 8.92
C LEU A 156 -11.04 -5.99 10.38
N ARG A 157 -11.46 -5.09 11.30
CA ARG A 157 -11.18 -5.17 12.74
C ARG A 157 -11.52 -6.52 13.36
N GLY A 158 -12.65 -7.12 12.94
CA GLY A 158 -13.09 -8.42 13.43
C GLY A 158 -12.19 -9.58 13.02
N ILE A 159 -11.38 -9.40 11.97
CA ILE A 159 -10.49 -10.42 11.39
C ILE A 159 -9.03 -10.18 11.79
N LEU A 160 -8.64 -8.91 11.92
CA LEU A 160 -7.27 -8.46 12.22
C LEU A 160 -7.28 -7.45 13.38
N PRO A 161 -7.20 -7.91 14.65
CA PRO A 161 -7.22 -7.03 15.81
C PRO A 161 -6.13 -5.93 15.76
N SER A 162 -4.94 -6.27 15.28
CA SER A 162 -3.81 -5.32 15.13
C SER A 162 -4.12 -4.16 14.17
N ALA A 163 -4.94 -4.36 13.16
CA ALA A 163 -5.38 -3.29 12.27
C ALA A 163 -6.31 -2.30 12.99
N GLY A 164 -7.09 -2.79 13.97
CA GLY A 164 -7.92 -1.96 14.82
C GLY A 164 -7.13 -1.00 15.70
N GLU A 165 -6.06 -1.47 16.33
CA GLU A 165 -5.18 -0.67 17.18
C GLU A 165 -4.47 0.46 16.41
N ILE A 166 -4.01 0.14 15.20
CA ILE A 166 -3.39 1.13 14.30
C ILE A 166 -4.44 2.19 13.91
N PHE A 167 -5.64 1.78 13.55
CA PHE A 167 -6.73 2.68 13.20
C PHE A 167 -7.10 3.63 14.34
N ASP A 168 -7.18 3.13 15.57
CA ASP A 168 -7.52 3.96 16.75
C ASP A 168 -6.46 5.00 17.01
N LYS A 169 -5.17 4.63 16.96
CA LYS A 169 -4.06 5.57 17.08
C LYS A 169 -4.11 6.68 16.02
N PHE A 170 -4.38 6.33 14.76
CA PHE A 170 -4.51 7.33 13.70
C PHE A 170 -5.73 8.24 13.88
N LYS A 171 -6.84 7.70 14.39
CA LYS A 171 -8.02 8.49 14.70
C LYS A 171 -7.74 9.50 15.82
N GLU A 172 -7.11 9.06 16.89
CA GLU A 172 -6.68 9.93 17.98
C GLU A 172 -5.73 11.04 17.49
N MET A 173 -4.77 10.71 16.63
CA MET A 173 -3.87 11.71 16.03
C MET A 173 -4.62 12.72 15.16
N LYS A 174 -5.61 12.28 14.38
CA LYS A 174 -6.44 13.16 13.54
C LYS A 174 -7.27 14.11 14.41
N ASP A 175 -7.92 13.59 15.43
CA ASP A 175 -8.76 14.38 16.34
C ASP A 175 -7.91 15.43 17.08
N ALA A 176 -6.73 15.06 17.58
CA ALA A 176 -5.77 15.97 18.18
C ALA A 176 -5.25 17.06 17.19
N ALA A 177 -5.03 16.69 15.93
CA ALA A 177 -4.60 17.65 14.91
C ALA A 177 -5.70 18.64 14.52
N ILE A 178 -6.97 18.25 14.62
CA ILE A 178 -8.13 19.14 14.38
C ILE A 178 -8.29 20.11 15.54
N GLU A 179 -8.15 19.66 16.79
CA GLU A 179 -8.24 20.50 17.99
C GLU A 179 -7.08 21.49 18.11
N ALA A 180 -5.91 21.17 17.57
CA ALA A 180 -4.72 22.04 17.59
C ALA A 180 -4.74 23.13 16.50
N LYS A 181 -5.75 23.17 15.64
CA LYS A 181 -5.86 24.18 14.58
C LYS A 181 -6.49 25.46 15.15
N PRO A 182 -5.78 26.59 15.13
CA PRO A 182 -6.27 27.87 15.67
C PRO A 182 -7.48 28.42 14.92
#